data_9cd3eca5568ee96f8b0a65437139fd45
#
_entry.id   9cd3eca5568ee96f8b0a65437139fd45
#
_cell.length_a   1.000
_cell.length_b   1.000
_cell.length_c   1.000
_cell.angle_alpha   90.00
_cell.angle_beta   90.00
_cell.angle_gamma   90.00
#
_symmetry.space_group_name_H-M   'P 1'
#
loop_
_entity.id
_entity.type
_entity.pdbx_description
1 polymer ?
#
loop_
_entity_poly.entity_id
_entity_poly.type
_entity_poly.pdbx_seq_one_letter_code
_entity_poly.pdbx_strand_id
1 'polypeptide(L)'
;SLTRFTGFSLKWYQALVEDRNIMSAVGVSLSIAVIATAVATILGTITAIGLSRNRKVVKEWLINVNNIPIMNPEIVTAIGLMILFSSMKIDRGYVTMLLAHICFCTPYVITSVYPKVRSLDPNLANAAMDLGATPFQALTKVIVPMIKPGIYAGMLLSFTMSLDDFVISYFVTGNGVANISIVVYNMTKRTNPTINALSAIVIVIIIVTLLIVNLVPEAVKKRQEKTAEKNKKLIQEKIK
;
A
#
# COMPACT_ATOMS: atom_id res chain seq x y z
N SER A 1 -22.97 -28.35 12.87
CA SER A 1 -22.40 -28.50 14.20
C SER A 1 -20.91 -28.29 14.11
N LEU A 2 -20.36 -27.34 14.86
CA LEU A 2 -18.91 -27.01 14.89
C LEU A 2 -18.06 -28.15 15.50
N THR A 3 -18.70 -29.19 16.03
CA THR A 3 -18.05 -30.27 16.78
C THR A 3 -17.98 -31.60 16.03
N ARG A 4 -18.55 -31.70 14.82
CA ARG A 4 -18.59 -32.96 14.08
C ARG A 4 -18.07 -32.74 12.66
N PHE A 5 -16.92 -33.33 12.35
CA PHE A 5 -16.41 -33.36 10.99
C PHE A 5 -17.27 -34.30 10.13
N THR A 6 -17.96 -33.75 9.14
CA THR A 6 -18.89 -34.50 8.26
C THR A 6 -18.32 -34.73 6.86
N GLY A 7 -17.10 -34.28 6.59
CA GLY A 7 -16.42 -34.44 5.31
C GLY A 7 -15.96 -33.10 4.71
N PHE A 8 -15.18 -33.17 3.63
CA PHE A 8 -14.78 -32.00 2.85
C PHE A 8 -15.93 -31.54 1.96
N SER A 9 -16.24 -30.23 1.99
CA SER A 9 -17.29 -29.64 1.14
C SER A 9 -16.88 -28.25 0.67
N LEU A 10 -17.06 -27.97 -0.60
CA LEU A 10 -16.85 -26.66 -1.21
C LEU A 10 -18.10 -25.75 -1.13
N LYS A 11 -19.17 -26.22 -0.48
CA LYS A 11 -20.44 -25.49 -0.38
C LYS A 11 -20.29 -24.05 0.11
N TRP A 12 -19.42 -23.82 1.10
CA TRP A 12 -19.22 -22.51 1.69
C TRP A 12 -18.40 -21.57 0.79
N TYR A 13 -17.54 -22.10 -0.04
CA TYR A 13 -16.82 -21.33 -1.06
C TYR A 13 -17.76 -20.89 -2.19
N GLN A 14 -18.67 -21.77 -2.62
CA GLN A 14 -19.71 -21.43 -3.59
C GLN A 14 -20.66 -20.36 -3.02
N ALA A 15 -21.18 -20.55 -1.81
CA ALA A 15 -22.02 -19.59 -1.13
C ALA A 15 -21.34 -18.21 -0.95
N LEU A 16 -20.03 -18.20 -0.75
CA LEU A 16 -19.25 -16.96 -0.63
C LEU A 16 -19.20 -16.18 -1.96
N VAL A 17 -19.00 -16.87 -3.08
CA VAL A 17 -18.95 -16.22 -4.41
C VAL A 17 -20.33 -15.77 -4.87
N GLU A 18 -21.40 -16.46 -4.44
CA GLU A 18 -22.78 -16.13 -4.76
C GLU A 18 -23.32 -14.97 -3.89
N ASP A 19 -22.68 -14.68 -2.75
CA ASP A 19 -23.09 -13.58 -1.86
C ASP A 19 -22.66 -12.22 -2.44
N ARG A 20 -23.66 -11.50 -2.97
CA ARG A 20 -23.46 -10.17 -3.58
C ARG A 20 -22.88 -9.14 -2.61
N ASN A 21 -23.18 -9.25 -1.31
CA ASN A 21 -22.67 -8.30 -0.32
C ASN A 21 -21.17 -8.49 -0.12
N ILE A 22 -20.72 -9.76 -0.04
CA ILE A 22 -19.30 -10.08 0.07
C ILE A 22 -18.54 -9.65 -1.19
N MET A 23 -19.07 -9.98 -2.37
CA MET A 23 -18.42 -9.61 -3.63
C MET A 23 -18.36 -8.08 -3.83
N SER A 24 -19.42 -7.37 -3.45
CA SER A 24 -19.41 -5.89 -3.44
C SER A 24 -18.36 -5.34 -2.47
N ALA A 25 -18.26 -5.91 -1.26
CA ALA A 25 -17.28 -5.47 -0.26
C ALA A 25 -15.83 -5.73 -0.72
N VAL A 26 -15.58 -6.85 -1.40
CA VAL A 26 -14.27 -7.13 -2.04
C VAL A 26 -13.96 -6.05 -3.08
N GLY A 27 -14.93 -5.72 -3.94
CA GLY A 27 -14.78 -4.66 -4.94
C GLY A 27 -14.50 -3.29 -4.31
N VAL A 28 -15.20 -2.93 -3.23
CA VAL A 28 -14.96 -1.69 -2.48
C VAL A 28 -13.56 -1.70 -1.85
N SER A 29 -13.16 -2.77 -1.16
CA SER A 29 -11.83 -2.88 -0.56
C SER A 29 -10.72 -2.70 -1.60
N LEU A 30 -10.78 -3.44 -2.70
CA LEU A 30 -9.75 -3.39 -3.74
C LEU A 30 -9.70 -2.04 -4.45
N SER A 31 -10.86 -1.46 -4.80
CA SER A 31 -10.91 -0.15 -5.46
C SER A 31 -10.36 0.96 -4.56
N ILE A 32 -10.74 0.97 -3.28
CA ILE A 32 -10.21 1.95 -2.32
C ILE A 32 -8.71 1.73 -2.11
N ALA A 33 -8.27 0.50 -1.87
CA ALA A 33 -6.85 0.21 -1.65
C ALA A 33 -5.99 0.64 -2.84
N VAL A 34 -6.42 0.34 -4.07
CA VAL A 34 -5.67 0.72 -5.29
C VAL A 34 -5.66 2.23 -5.49
N ILE A 35 -6.82 2.88 -5.43
CA ILE A 35 -6.93 4.32 -5.69
C ILE A 35 -6.22 5.13 -4.58
N ALA A 36 -6.48 4.79 -3.30
CA ALA A 36 -5.83 5.46 -2.17
C ALA A 36 -4.33 5.30 -2.21
N THR A 37 -3.82 4.09 -2.49
CA THR A 37 -2.38 3.84 -2.64
C THR A 37 -1.77 4.64 -3.78
N ALA A 38 -2.41 4.68 -4.94
CA ALA A 38 -1.90 5.43 -6.09
C ALA A 38 -1.80 6.94 -5.77
N VAL A 39 -2.86 7.51 -5.21
CA VAL A 39 -2.89 8.93 -4.83
C VAL A 39 -1.91 9.22 -3.70
N ALA A 40 -1.91 8.42 -2.63
CA ALA A 40 -0.99 8.58 -1.51
C ALA A 40 0.48 8.44 -1.94
N THR A 41 0.79 7.53 -2.88
CA THR A 41 2.15 7.36 -3.42
C THR A 41 2.60 8.60 -4.18
N ILE A 42 1.74 9.19 -5.00
CA ILE A 42 2.05 10.43 -5.73
C ILE A 42 2.26 11.57 -4.73
N LEU A 43 1.29 11.82 -3.85
CA LEU A 43 1.35 12.90 -2.87
C LEU A 43 2.55 12.74 -1.92
N GLY A 44 2.75 11.55 -1.37
CA GLY A 44 3.83 11.24 -0.44
C GLY A 44 5.20 11.37 -1.09
N THR A 45 5.35 10.94 -2.35
CA THR A 45 6.62 11.09 -3.09
C THR A 45 6.94 12.55 -3.37
N ILE A 46 5.98 13.32 -3.86
CA ILE A 46 6.15 14.76 -4.11
C ILE A 46 6.52 15.48 -2.81
N THR A 47 5.80 15.18 -1.72
CA THR A 47 6.07 15.76 -0.40
C THR A 47 7.47 15.39 0.10
N ALA A 48 7.88 14.12 -0.01
CA ALA A 48 9.20 13.67 0.42
C ALA A 48 10.34 14.37 -0.34
N ILE A 49 10.19 14.55 -1.64
CA ILE A 49 11.15 15.30 -2.47
C ILE A 49 11.16 16.77 -2.08
N GLY A 50 10.01 17.41 -1.89
CA GLY A 50 9.89 18.78 -1.43
C GLY A 50 10.53 19.01 -0.07
N LEU A 51 10.31 18.08 0.88
CA LEU A 51 10.92 18.13 2.21
C LEU A 51 12.45 18.12 2.16
N SER A 52 13.06 17.37 1.26
CA SER A 52 14.51 17.27 1.16
C SER A 52 15.18 18.61 0.83
N ARG A 53 14.47 19.49 0.13
CA ARG A 53 14.97 20.81 -0.34
C ARG A 53 14.63 21.96 0.61
N ASN A 54 13.86 21.71 1.67
CA ASN A 54 13.43 22.73 2.61
C ASN A 54 14.50 23.04 3.67
N ARG A 55 14.37 24.22 4.31
CA ARG A 55 15.19 24.61 5.46
C ARG A 55 14.99 23.63 6.62
N LYS A 56 16.06 23.42 7.41
CA LYS A 56 16.08 22.42 8.50
C LYS A 56 14.87 22.52 9.43
N VAL A 57 14.54 23.73 9.88
CA VAL A 57 13.42 23.97 10.83
C VAL A 57 12.07 23.55 10.23
N VAL A 58 11.78 23.99 8.99
CA VAL A 58 10.52 23.65 8.29
C VAL A 58 10.41 22.15 8.06
N LYS A 59 11.52 21.55 7.67
CA LYS A 59 11.60 20.12 7.43
C LYS A 59 11.32 19.29 8.70
N GLU A 60 11.97 19.62 9.82
CA GLU A 60 11.77 18.94 11.08
C GLU A 60 10.32 19.10 11.58
N TRP A 61 9.76 20.29 11.45
CA TRP A 61 8.37 20.54 11.81
C TRP A 61 7.40 19.70 10.97
N LEU A 62 7.57 19.70 9.64
CA LEU A 62 6.70 18.92 8.75
C LEU A 62 6.83 17.41 8.96
N ILE A 63 8.04 16.90 9.25
CA ILE A 63 8.23 15.49 9.59
C ILE A 63 7.52 15.15 10.90
N ASN A 64 7.61 16.00 11.91
CA ASN A 64 6.91 15.79 13.17
C ASN A 64 5.40 15.78 12.98
N VAL A 65 4.85 16.72 12.20
CA VAL A 65 3.41 16.73 11.86
C VAL A 65 3.01 15.47 11.09
N ASN A 66 3.84 15.04 10.14
CA ASN A 66 3.61 13.79 9.39
C ASN A 66 3.57 12.55 10.29
N ASN A 67 4.34 12.54 11.36
CA ASN A 67 4.40 11.40 12.26
C ASN A 67 3.22 11.35 13.26
N ILE A 68 2.49 12.43 13.44
CA ILE A 68 1.34 12.47 14.37
C ILE A 68 0.31 11.35 14.05
N PRO A 69 -0.18 11.19 12.81
CA PRO A 69 -1.13 10.13 12.50
C PRO A 69 -0.56 8.71 12.69
N ILE A 70 0.77 8.55 12.47
CA ILE A 70 1.44 7.25 12.63
C ILE A 70 1.56 6.85 14.11
N MET A 71 1.74 7.83 14.99
CA MET A 71 1.91 7.59 16.43
C MET A 71 0.58 7.51 17.20
N ASN A 72 -0.48 8.08 16.64
CA ASN A 72 -1.79 8.07 17.27
C ASN A 72 -2.48 6.72 17.10
N PRO A 73 -3.27 6.27 18.10
CA PRO A 73 -4.18 5.15 17.90
C PRO A 73 -5.14 5.41 16.73
N GLU A 74 -5.31 4.42 15.86
CA GLU A 74 -6.15 4.54 14.64
C GLU A 74 -7.56 5.05 14.93
N ILE A 75 -8.14 4.64 16.07
CA ILE A 75 -9.48 5.06 16.50
C ILE A 75 -9.58 6.57 16.70
N VAL A 76 -8.52 7.22 17.18
CA VAL A 76 -8.50 8.68 17.39
C VAL A 76 -8.54 9.40 16.02
N THR A 77 -7.76 8.91 15.07
CA THR A 77 -7.76 9.42 13.69
C THR A 77 -9.12 9.18 13.03
N ALA A 78 -9.70 7.98 13.20
CA ALA A 78 -11.01 7.63 12.65
C ALA A 78 -12.13 8.54 13.17
N ILE A 79 -12.19 8.77 14.49
CA ILE A 79 -13.18 9.66 15.10
C ILE A 79 -12.95 11.12 14.66
N GLY A 80 -11.70 11.56 14.59
CA GLY A 80 -11.35 12.89 14.10
C GLY A 80 -11.83 13.14 12.68
N LEU A 81 -11.59 12.19 11.77
CA LEU A 81 -12.08 12.25 10.39
C LEU A 81 -13.61 12.18 10.31
N MET A 82 -14.26 11.35 11.12
CA MET A 82 -15.70 11.26 11.19
C MET A 82 -16.32 12.62 11.61
N ILE A 83 -15.77 13.27 12.64
CA ILE A 83 -16.22 14.59 13.09
C ILE A 83 -15.97 15.64 12.00
N LEU A 84 -14.81 15.61 11.35
CA LEU A 84 -14.46 16.52 10.27
C LEU A 84 -15.48 16.42 9.12
N PHE A 85 -15.73 15.22 8.61
CA PHE A 85 -16.69 15.02 7.51
C PHE A 85 -18.11 15.43 7.92
N SER A 86 -18.51 15.13 9.16
CA SER A 86 -19.83 15.53 9.68
C SER A 86 -19.96 17.05 9.80
N SER A 87 -18.91 17.76 10.27
CA SER A 87 -18.89 19.21 10.38
C SER A 87 -18.94 19.90 9.02
N MET A 88 -18.33 19.29 8.01
CA MET A 88 -18.38 19.75 6.60
C MET A 88 -19.68 19.36 5.89
N LYS A 89 -20.60 18.67 6.57
CA LYS A 89 -21.86 18.14 6.00
C LYS A 89 -21.65 17.26 4.78
N ILE A 90 -20.54 16.51 4.75
CA ILE A 90 -20.26 15.53 3.71
C ILE A 90 -20.94 14.21 4.10
N ASP A 91 -21.79 13.70 3.23
CA ASP A 91 -22.42 12.40 3.43
C ASP A 91 -21.37 11.27 3.47
N ARG A 92 -21.47 10.44 4.52
CA ARG A 92 -20.53 9.33 4.69
C ARG A 92 -20.82 8.22 3.69
N GLY A 93 -19.76 7.68 3.10
CA GLY A 93 -19.85 6.64 2.08
C GLY A 93 -18.51 6.33 1.44
N TYR A 94 -18.52 5.93 0.19
CA TYR A 94 -17.33 5.56 -0.56
C TYR A 94 -16.28 6.69 -0.64
N VAL A 95 -16.73 7.92 -0.89
CA VAL A 95 -15.83 9.08 -1.05
C VAL A 95 -15.12 9.43 0.25
N THR A 96 -15.85 9.47 1.36
CA THR A 96 -15.26 9.75 2.69
C THR A 96 -14.30 8.65 3.12
N MET A 97 -14.61 7.38 2.80
CA MET A 97 -13.71 6.27 3.03
C MET A 97 -12.44 6.40 2.19
N LEU A 98 -12.58 6.72 0.90
CA LEU A 98 -11.42 6.93 0.02
C LEU A 98 -10.53 8.09 0.49
N LEU A 99 -11.11 9.23 0.84
CA LEU A 99 -10.37 10.39 1.34
C LEU A 99 -9.65 10.08 2.66
N ALA A 100 -10.30 9.35 3.56
CA ALA A 100 -9.69 8.91 4.81
C ALA A 100 -8.49 8.00 4.57
N HIS A 101 -8.62 7.03 3.64
CA HIS A 101 -7.53 6.13 3.27
C HIS A 101 -6.35 6.88 2.63
N ILE A 102 -6.60 7.85 1.75
CA ILE A 102 -5.55 8.71 1.21
C ILE A 102 -4.84 9.47 2.34
N CYS A 103 -5.61 10.03 3.27
CA CYS A 103 -5.10 10.83 4.37
C CYS A 103 -4.16 10.02 5.28
N PHE A 104 -4.57 8.83 5.73
CA PHE A 104 -3.74 8.05 6.64
C PHE A 104 -2.62 7.28 5.94
N CYS A 105 -2.76 6.92 4.66
CA CYS A 105 -1.72 6.23 3.88
C CYS A 105 -0.55 7.16 3.50
N THR A 106 -0.82 8.43 3.22
CA THR A 106 0.20 9.39 2.76
C THR A 106 1.41 9.50 3.70
N PRO A 107 1.27 9.60 5.03
CA PRO A 107 2.38 9.63 5.97
C PRO A 107 3.33 8.43 5.86
N TYR A 108 2.81 7.23 5.64
CA TYR A 108 3.63 6.02 5.49
C TYR A 108 4.47 6.05 4.21
N VAL A 109 3.92 6.58 3.12
CA VAL A 109 4.66 6.79 1.89
C VAL A 109 5.79 7.81 2.10
N ILE A 110 5.49 8.95 2.74
CA ILE A 110 6.50 9.98 3.04
C ILE A 110 7.65 9.38 3.85
N THR A 111 7.32 8.63 4.91
CA THR A 111 8.31 7.99 5.79
C THR A 111 9.16 6.95 5.08
N SER A 112 8.62 6.27 4.07
CA SER A 112 9.34 5.29 3.26
C SER A 112 10.23 5.92 2.18
N VAL A 113 9.76 7.00 1.55
CA VAL A 113 10.45 7.65 0.42
C VAL A 113 11.50 8.64 0.91
N TYR A 114 11.22 9.41 1.96
CA TYR A 114 12.09 10.50 2.44
C TYR A 114 13.52 10.06 2.76
N PRO A 115 13.80 8.92 3.45
CA PRO A 115 15.17 8.46 3.69
C PRO A 115 15.94 8.18 2.41
N LYS A 116 15.26 7.68 1.36
CA LYS A 116 15.88 7.44 0.05
C LYS A 116 16.24 8.73 -0.65
N VAL A 117 15.36 9.74 -0.61
CA VAL A 117 15.66 11.07 -1.16
C VAL A 117 16.84 11.70 -0.41
N ARG A 118 16.86 11.60 0.93
CA ARG A 118 17.93 12.16 1.77
C ARG A 118 19.28 11.50 1.54
N SER A 119 19.32 10.23 1.13
CA SER A 119 20.57 9.51 0.85
C SER A 119 21.21 9.83 -0.49
N LEU A 120 20.53 10.60 -1.36
CA LEU A 120 21.08 11.05 -2.63
C LEU A 120 22.04 12.22 -2.43
N ASP A 121 23.04 12.31 -3.33
CA ASP A 121 23.89 13.49 -3.41
C ASP A 121 23.04 14.72 -3.78
N PRO A 122 23.08 15.81 -2.98
CA PRO A 122 22.32 17.04 -3.26
C PRO A 122 22.62 17.64 -4.64
N ASN A 123 23.80 17.41 -5.21
CA ASN A 123 24.25 17.96 -6.47
C ASN A 123 23.77 17.19 -7.71
N LEU A 124 23.18 16.00 -7.55
CA LEU A 124 22.73 15.18 -8.67
C LEU A 124 21.79 15.92 -9.64
N ALA A 125 20.86 16.71 -9.10
CA ALA A 125 19.95 17.47 -9.92
C ALA A 125 20.68 18.60 -10.68
N ASN A 126 21.63 19.29 -10.04
CA ASN A 126 22.42 20.34 -10.64
C ASN A 126 23.32 19.77 -11.75
N ALA A 127 24.04 18.67 -11.47
CA ALA A 127 24.86 18.00 -12.47
C ALA A 127 24.07 17.58 -13.72
N ALA A 128 22.81 17.11 -13.54
CA ALA A 128 21.96 16.80 -14.68
C ALA A 128 21.56 18.06 -15.47
N MET A 129 21.32 19.18 -14.79
CA MET A 129 21.00 20.45 -15.43
C MET A 129 22.23 21.06 -16.16
N ASP A 130 23.42 20.91 -15.62
CA ASP A 130 24.67 21.32 -16.27
C ASP A 130 24.92 20.57 -17.59
N LEU A 131 24.40 19.32 -17.68
CA LEU A 131 24.38 18.53 -18.93
C LEU A 131 23.19 18.84 -19.84
N GLY A 132 22.45 19.93 -19.59
CA GLY A 132 21.38 20.44 -20.46
C GLY A 132 19.98 19.86 -20.13
N ALA A 133 19.81 19.13 -19.01
CA ALA A 133 18.49 18.67 -18.60
C ALA A 133 17.66 19.83 -18.01
N THR A 134 16.37 19.87 -18.34
CA THR A 134 15.44 20.77 -17.63
C THR A 134 15.24 20.29 -16.18
N PRO A 135 14.82 21.17 -15.24
CA PRO A 135 14.51 20.74 -13.85
C PRO A 135 13.54 19.57 -13.77
N PHE A 136 12.54 19.52 -14.65
CA PHE A 136 11.58 18.42 -14.72
C PHE A 136 12.24 17.12 -15.24
N GLN A 137 13.17 17.22 -16.20
CA GLN A 137 13.93 16.07 -16.68
C GLN A 137 14.91 15.56 -15.61
N ALA A 138 15.61 16.43 -14.89
CA ALA A 138 16.45 16.05 -13.77
C ALA A 138 15.64 15.30 -12.70
N LEU A 139 14.43 15.78 -12.35
CA LEU A 139 13.54 15.13 -11.42
C LEU A 139 13.09 13.75 -11.92
N THR A 140 12.54 13.67 -13.14
CA THR A 140 11.87 12.45 -13.63
C THR A 140 12.84 11.40 -14.16
N LYS A 141 14.00 11.82 -14.76
CA LYS A 141 14.96 10.89 -15.36
C LYS A 141 16.13 10.54 -14.44
N VAL A 142 16.40 11.33 -13.39
CA VAL A 142 17.53 11.09 -12.47
C VAL A 142 17.01 10.80 -11.07
N ILE A 143 16.33 11.74 -10.41
CA ILE A 143 15.94 11.61 -8.99
C ILE A 143 14.92 10.49 -8.79
N VAL A 144 13.78 10.52 -9.51
CA VAL A 144 12.70 9.54 -9.34
C VAL A 144 13.17 8.08 -9.58
N PRO A 145 13.95 7.77 -10.63
CA PRO A 145 14.50 6.42 -10.80
C PRO A 145 15.36 5.94 -9.64
N MET A 146 16.17 6.82 -9.03
CA MET A 146 17.06 6.47 -7.93
C MET A 146 16.31 6.20 -6.62
N ILE A 147 15.17 6.83 -6.40
CA ILE A 147 14.33 6.63 -5.20
C ILE A 147 13.22 5.57 -5.39
N LYS A 148 13.11 4.94 -6.56
CA LYS A 148 12.11 3.89 -6.84
C LYS A 148 12.00 2.83 -5.74
N PRO A 149 13.09 2.31 -5.14
CA PRO A 149 12.96 1.34 -4.06
C PRO A 149 12.16 1.85 -2.85
N GLY A 150 12.33 3.14 -2.52
CA GLY A 150 11.54 3.79 -1.46
C GLY A 150 10.09 4.01 -1.86
N ILE A 151 9.83 4.37 -3.13
CA ILE A 151 8.48 4.52 -3.67
C ILE A 151 7.73 3.18 -3.63
N TYR A 152 8.36 2.10 -4.10
CA TYR A 152 7.74 0.76 -4.07
C TYR A 152 7.49 0.27 -2.64
N ALA A 153 8.43 0.50 -1.71
CA ALA A 153 8.22 0.15 -0.31
C ALA A 153 7.04 0.92 0.30
N GLY A 154 6.97 2.23 0.08
CA GLY A 154 5.85 3.06 0.54
C GLY A 154 4.51 2.68 -0.09
N MET A 155 4.51 2.37 -1.39
CA MET A 155 3.33 1.91 -2.11
C MET A 155 2.80 0.57 -1.56
N LEU A 156 3.68 -0.41 -1.34
CA LEU A 156 3.28 -1.71 -0.80
C LEU A 156 2.75 -1.59 0.63
N LEU A 157 3.42 -0.80 1.47
CA LEU A 157 2.98 -0.55 2.84
C LEU A 157 1.60 0.13 2.85
N SER A 158 1.42 1.19 2.05
CA SER A 158 0.16 1.91 1.90
C SER A 158 -0.98 1.00 1.41
N PHE A 159 -0.71 0.14 0.43
CA PHE A 159 -1.68 -0.81 -0.09
C PHE A 159 -2.12 -1.82 0.98
N THR A 160 -1.16 -2.38 1.71
CA THR A 160 -1.45 -3.35 2.78
C THR A 160 -2.28 -2.71 3.89
N MET A 161 -1.87 -1.52 4.34
CA MET A 161 -2.59 -0.77 5.38
C MET A 161 -4.02 -0.44 4.95
N SER A 162 -4.21 0.00 3.70
CA SER A 162 -5.54 0.33 3.17
C SER A 162 -6.44 -0.89 2.97
N LEU A 163 -5.86 -2.03 2.58
CA LEU A 163 -6.63 -3.26 2.34
C LEU A 163 -7.15 -3.88 3.64
N ASP A 164 -6.36 -3.83 4.71
CA ASP A 164 -6.63 -4.47 6.00
C ASP A 164 -7.40 -3.56 6.98
N ASP A 165 -7.56 -2.26 6.63
CA ASP A 165 -8.19 -1.31 7.54
C ASP A 165 -9.65 -1.66 7.85
N PHE A 166 -9.93 -1.72 9.15
CA PHE A 166 -11.27 -1.85 9.68
C PHE A 166 -11.71 -0.57 10.41
N VAL A 167 -10.82 -0.03 11.25
CA VAL A 167 -11.18 1.00 12.23
C VAL A 167 -11.60 2.29 11.53
N ILE A 168 -10.74 2.81 10.66
CA ILE A 168 -11.02 4.06 9.95
C ILE A 168 -12.25 3.88 9.05
N SER A 169 -12.28 2.78 8.27
CA SER A 169 -13.40 2.46 7.40
C SER A 169 -14.74 2.43 8.16
N TYR A 170 -14.78 1.80 9.33
CA TYR A 170 -16.00 1.66 10.11
C TYR A 170 -16.60 3.00 10.56
N PHE A 171 -15.74 3.96 10.94
CA PHE A 171 -16.20 5.27 11.41
C PHE A 171 -16.54 6.25 10.29
N VAL A 172 -15.85 6.14 9.14
CA VAL A 172 -16.03 7.12 8.04
C VAL A 172 -16.99 6.64 6.96
N THR A 173 -17.36 5.34 6.96
CA THR A 173 -18.35 4.81 6.02
C THR A 173 -19.77 5.17 6.45
N GLY A 174 -20.67 5.24 5.48
CA GLY A 174 -22.09 5.42 5.71
C GLY A 174 -22.88 4.13 5.47
N ASN A 175 -24.19 4.23 5.54
CA ASN A 175 -25.07 3.13 5.23
C ASN A 175 -24.95 2.73 3.74
N GLY A 176 -24.83 1.43 3.49
CA GLY A 176 -24.80 0.86 2.13
C GLY A 176 -23.40 0.70 1.51
N VAL A 177 -22.35 1.18 2.14
CA VAL A 177 -20.96 0.95 1.71
C VAL A 177 -20.20 0.22 2.81
N ALA A 178 -19.63 -0.93 2.48
CA ALA A 178 -18.81 -1.70 3.41
C ALA A 178 -17.60 -2.28 2.67
N ASN A 179 -16.43 -2.24 3.31
CA ASN A 179 -15.28 -2.98 2.87
C ASN A 179 -15.33 -4.41 3.44
N ILE A 180 -14.38 -5.26 3.03
CA ILE A 180 -14.35 -6.66 3.45
C ILE A 180 -14.18 -6.79 4.97
N SER A 181 -13.39 -5.93 5.62
CA SER A 181 -13.14 -5.94 7.05
C SER A 181 -14.41 -5.66 7.86
N ILE A 182 -15.27 -4.73 7.40
CA ILE A 182 -16.57 -4.45 8.00
C ILE A 182 -17.52 -5.65 7.84
N VAL A 183 -17.53 -6.28 6.66
CA VAL A 183 -18.36 -7.46 6.41
C VAL A 183 -17.95 -8.63 7.30
N VAL A 184 -16.65 -8.91 7.39
CA VAL A 184 -16.08 -9.93 8.28
C VAL A 184 -16.48 -9.66 9.73
N TYR A 185 -16.33 -8.43 10.21
CA TYR A 185 -16.74 -8.05 11.57
C TYR A 185 -18.24 -8.30 11.82
N ASN A 186 -19.10 -7.98 10.86
CA ASN A 186 -20.54 -8.23 10.99
C ASN A 186 -20.90 -9.73 10.95
N MET A 187 -20.14 -10.52 10.19
CA MET A 187 -20.30 -11.97 10.12
C MET A 187 -19.90 -12.68 11.42
N THR A 188 -18.84 -12.20 12.11
CA THR A 188 -18.43 -12.78 13.40
C THR A 188 -19.53 -12.69 14.45
N LYS A 189 -20.35 -11.65 14.40
CA LYS A 189 -21.51 -11.50 15.31
C LYS A 189 -22.65 -12.51 15.06
N ARG A 190 -22.69 -13.14 13.87
CA ARG A 190 -23.79 -14.01 13.43
C ARG A 190 -23.42 -15.48 13.23
N THR A 191 -22.24 -15.94 13.70
CA THR A 191 -21.77 -17.33 13.54
C THR A 191 -22.00 -17.91 12.13
N ASN A 192 -21.58 -17.19 11.10
CA ASN A 192 -21.74 -17.63 9.70
C ASN A 192 -20.53 -18.46 9.26
N PRO A 193 -20.69 -19.75 8.88
CA PRO A 193 -19.57 -20.60 8.46
C PRO A 193 -18.85 -20.12 7.20
N THR A 194 -19.42 -19.26 6.37
CA THR A 194 -18.78 -18.64 5.21
C THR A 194 -17.56 -17.81 5.60
N ILE A 195 -17.48 -17.33 6.85
CA ILE A 195 -16.31 -16.61 7.36
C ILE A 195 -15.05 -17.49 7.34
N ASN A 196 -15.19 -18.79 7.64
CA ASN A 196 -14.04 -19.70 7.61
C ASN A 196 -13.53 -19.92 6.18
N ALA A 197 -14.43 -20.00 5.20
CA ALA A 197 -14.06 -20.09 3.78
C ALA A 197 -13.37 -18.81 3.31
N LEU A 198 -13.86 -17.64 3.71
CA LEU A 198 -13.25 -16.34 3.41
C LEU A 198 -11.86 -16.24 4.02
N SER A 199 -11.71 -16.56 5.32
CA SER A 199 -10.42 -16.55 6.01
C SER A 199 -9.40 -17.49 5.35
N ALA A 200 -9.83 -18.68 4.93
CA ALA A 200 -8.97 -19.62 4.22
C ALA A 200 -8.47 -19.06 2.89
N ILE A 201 -9.34 -18.39 2.12
CA ILE A 201 -8.94 -17.72 0.85
C ILE A 201 -7.92 -16.61 1.13
N VAL A 202 -8.17 -15.76 2.12
CA VAL A 202 -7.25 -14.67 2.49
C VAL A 202 -5.88 -15.23 2.88
N ILE A 203 -5.84 -16.27 3.71
CA ILE A 203 -4.59 -16.93 4.12
C ILE A 203 -3.85 -17.49 2.89
N VAL A 204 -4.55 -18.16 1.97
CA VAL A 204 -3.93 -18.69 0.74
C VAL A 204 -3.37 -17.57 -0.12
N ILE A 205 -4.11 -16.45 -0.28
CA ILE A 205 -3.63 -15.29 -1.03
C ILE A 205 -2.36 -14.72 -0.40
N ILE A 206 -2.33 -14.56 0.93
CA ILE A 206 -1.15 -14.08 1.65
C ILE A 206 0.05 -15.02 1.44
N ILE A 207 -0.14 -16.32 1.61
CA ILE A 207 0.92 -17.31 1.42
C ILE A 207 1.45 -17.26 -0.02
N VAL A 208 0.57 -17.26 -1.01
CA VAL A 208 0.97 -17.19 -2.44
C VAL A 208 1.72 -15.89 -2.72
N THR A 209 1.24 -14.76 -2.20
CA THR A 209 1.91 -13.46 -2.38
C THR A 209 3.30 -13.47 -1.75
N LEU A 210 3.44 -13.99 -0.52
CA LEU A 210 4.74 -14.11 0.15
C LEU A 210 5.70 -15.03 -0.62
N LEU A 211 5.19 -16.15 -1.15
CA LEU A 211 6.00 -17.06 -1.96
C LEU A 211 6.48 -16.38 -3.25
N ILE A 212 5.60 -15.65 -3.93
CA ILE A 212 5.95 -14.91 -5.15
C ILE A 212 7.01 -13.84 -4.84
N VAL A 213 6.78 -13.02 -3.81
CA VAL A 213 7.69 -11.93 -3.44
C VAL A 213 9.08 -12.44 -3.02
N ASN A 214 9.16 -13.60 -2.35
CA ASN A 214 10.43 -14.15 -1.89
C ASN A 214 11.14 -15.00 -2.95
N LEU A 215 10.40 -15.85 -3.67
CA LEU A 215 11.01 -16.81 -4.61
C LEU A 215 11.35 -16.20 -5.98
N VAL A 216 10.55 -15.26 -6.47
CA VAL A 216 10.76 -14.66 -7.80
C VAL A 216 12.08 -13.88 -7.86
N PRO A 217 12.42 -12.98 -6.91
CA PRO A 217 13.72 -12.29 -6.92
C PRO A 217 14.91 -13.22 -6.85
N GLU A 218 14.84 -14.27 -6.01
CA GLU A 218 15.91 -15.26 -5.92
C GLU A 218 16.11 -16.05 -7.22
N ALA A 219 15.01 -16.45 -7.85
CA ALA A 219 15.05 -17.16 -9.12
C ALA A 219 15.64 -16.28 -10.24
N VAL A 220 15.27 -14.99 -10.29
CA VAL A 220 15.81 -14.02 -11.24
C VAL A 220 17.30 -13.80 -11.01
N LYS A 221 17.74 -13.63 -9.74
CA LYS A 221 19.15 -13.45 -9.38
C LYS A 221 19.99 -14.66 -9.79
N LYS A 222 19.55 -15.89 -9.47
CA LYS A 222 20.20 -17.15 -9.88
C LYS A 222 20.30 -17.29 -11.39
N ARG A 223 19.29 -16.83 -12.15
CA ARG A 223 19.35 -16.81 -13.63
C ARG A 223 20.38 -15.83 -14.15
N GLN A 224 20.46 -14.64 -13.59
CA GLN A 224 21.44 -13.62 -13.99
C GLN A 224 22.87 -14.08 -13.69
N GLU A 225 23.13 -14.69 -12.53
CA GLU A 225 24.43 -15.25 -12.15
C GLU A 225 24.88 -16.36 -13.13
N LYS A 226 23.99 -17.31 -13.44
CA LYS A 226 24.27 -18.37 -14.43
C LYS A 226 24.57 -17.81 -15.83
N THR A 227 23.84 -16.76 -16.26
CA THR A 227 24.08 -16.11 -17.56
C THR A 227 25.43 -15.39 -17.56
N ALA A 228 25.79 -14.70 -16.47
CA ALA A 228 27.07 -14.03 -16.33
C ALA A 228 28.25 -15.02 -16.33
N GLU A 229 28.13 -16.15 -15.63
CA GLU A 229 29.14 -17.23 -15.67
C GLU A 229 29.31 -17.82 -17.06
N LYS A 230 28.20 -18.07 -17.76
CA LYS A 230 28.25 -18.60 -19.14
C LYS A 230 28.93 -17.61 -20.10
N ASN A 231 28.65 -16.33 -19.98
CA ASN A 231 29.31 -15.29 -20.78
C ASN A 231 30.80 -15.17 -20.47
N LYS A 232 31.21 -15.27 -19.20
CA LYS A 232 32.62 -15.28 -18.80
C LYS A 232 33.39 -16.46 -19.41
N LYS A 233 32.80 -17.67 -19.43
CA LYS A 233 33.42 -18.87 -20.05
C LYS A 233 33.59 -18.69 -21.55
N LEU A 234 32.56 -18.16 -22.26
CA LEU A 234 32.60 -17.89 -23.70
C LEU A 234 33.67 -16.85 -24.09
N ILE A 235 33.89 -15.84 -23.23
CA ILE A 235 34.94 -14.84 -23.45
C ILE A 235 36.34 -15.47 -23.26
N GLN A 236 36.51 -16.31 -22.23
CA GLN A 236 37.78 -16.99 -22.00
C GLN A 236 38.15 -18.00 -23.10
N GLU A 237 37.16 -18.68 -23.70
CA GLU A 237 37.39 -19.57 -24.84
C GLU A 237 37.76 -18.84 -26.12
N LYS A 238 37.30 -17.60 -26.30
CA LYS A 238 37.64 -16.78 -27.48
C LYS A 238 39.00 -16.07 -27.40
N ILE A 239 39.61 -16.02 -26.19
CA ILE A 239 40.92 -15.39 -25.95
C ILE A 239 42.05 -16.43 -26.01
N LYS A 240 41.72 -17.73 -25.94
CA LYS A 240 42.65 -18.84 -26.22
C LYS A 240 42.68 -19.20 -27.69
#